data_02b9b091bb8e6f07f14e995f4ea4171f
#
_entry.id   02b9b091bb8e6f07f14e995f4ea4171f
#
_cell.length_a   1.000
_cell.length_b   1.000
_cell.length_c   1.000
_cell.angle_alpha   90.00
_cell.angle_beta   90.00
_cell.angle_gamma   90.00
#
_symmetry.space_group_name_H-M   'P 1'
#
loop_
_entity.id
_entity.type
_entity.pdbx_description
1 polymer ?
#
loop_
_entity_poly.entity_id
_entity_poly.type
_entity_poly.pdbx_seq_one_letter_code
_entity_poly.pdbx_strand_id
1 'polypeptide(L)'
;MDTITIDLGTEGLTVSSTFSGGNISPRITLRGIDKDMEYICLIVQNKSGNDPIKCIWTIWNIPSVGYVPPGFDAGAYPKFPFPAVQGVNDFGEQGWHGPSPGLGVRDKLLFQVFGRNDSLSIPPESTMDEVIDALRDGNTVAYGSLECFYHG
;
A
#
# COMPACT_ATOMS: atom_id res chain seq x y z
N MET A 1 10.84 -14.89 -6.09
CA MET A 1 11.36 -13.55 -5.76
C MET A 1 11.06 -13.26 -4.32
N ASP A 2 12.03 -12.81 -3.59
CA ASP A 2 11.85 -12.51 -2.19
C ASP A 2 11.06 -11.23 -2.00
N THR A 3 10.43 -11.10 -0.84
CA THR A 3 9.79 -9.86 -0.45
C THR A 3 10.84 -8.75 -0.39
N ILE A 4 10.55 -7.64 -1.02
CA ILE A 4 11.44 -6.49 -0.95
C ILE A 4 11.30 -5.87 0.43
N THR A 5 12.36 -5.92 1.22
CA THR A 5 12.45 -5.17 2.45
C THR A 5 12.99 -3.79 2.10
N ILE A 6 12.19 -2.78 2.33
CA ILE A 6 12.59 -1.41 2.04
C ILE A 6 13.03 -0.77 3.34
N ASP A 7 14.32 -0.55 3.48
CA ASP A 7 14.89 0.13 4.65
C ASP A 7 15.02 1.62 4.31
N LEU A 8 13.97 2.38 4.54
CA LEU A 8 13.86 3.78 4.17
C LEU A 8 13.64 4.69 5.37
N GLY A 9 14.35 4.44 6.43
CA GLY A 9 14.28 5.31 7.58
C GLY A 9 13.91 4.58 8.87
N THR A 10 13.49 5.33 9.86
CA THR A 10 13.20 4.81 11.18
C THR A 10 11.83 4.13 11.21
N GLU A 11 11.75 2.91 11.72
CA GLU A 11 10.46 2.31 12.06
C GLU A 11 9.75 3.23 13.05
N GLY A 12 8.47 3.38 12.89
CA GLY A 12 7.70 4.27 13.75
C GLY A 12 6.21 4.15 13.52
N LEU A 13 5.82 3.41 12.48
CA LEU A 13 4.42 3.21 12.17
C LEU A 13 3.99 1.80 12.53
N THR A 14 2.85 1.70 13.20
CA THR A 14 2.16 0.42 13.45
C THR A 14 0.95 0.37 12.56
N VAL A 15 0.78 -0.75 11.86
CA VAL A 15 -0.23 -0.94 10.82
C VAL A 15 -1.18 -2.05 11.22
N SER A 16 -2.48 -1.82 11.08
CA SER A 16 -3.49 -2.87 11.14
C SER A 16 -4.48 -2.70 10.00
N SER A 17 -5.12 -3.79 9.57
CA SER A 17 -6.01 -3.78 8.42
C SER A 17 -7.21 -4.68 8.65
N THR A 18 -8.36 -4.27 8.09
CA THR A 18 -9.58 -5.07 8.08
C THR A 18 -10.14 -5.10 6.67
N PHE A 19 -10.38 -6.30 6.15
CA PHE A 19 -10.88 -6.49 4.79
C PHE A 19 -12.40 -6.42 4.75
N SER A 20 -12.90 -5.76 3.70
CA SER A 20 -14.34 -5.65 3.44
C SER A 20 -14.85 -6.74 2.48
N GLY A 21 -13.96 -7.52 1.88
CA GLY A 21 -14.31 -8.52 0.88
C GLY A 21 -14.50 -7.93 -0.52
N GLY A 22 -14.73 -8.80 -1.49
CA GLY A 22 -14.80 -8.40 -2.88
C GLY A 22 -13.52 -7.74 -3.36
N ASN A 23 -13.62 -6.88 -4.34
CA ASN A 23 -12.46 -6.12 -4.84
C ASN A 23 -12.43 -4.71 -4.24
N ILE A 24 -12.66 -4.62 -2.94
CA ILE A 24 -12.69 -3.36 -2.19
C ILE A 24 -11.40 -3.22 -1.41
N SER A 25 -10.68 -2.11 -1.58
CA SER A 25 -9.47 -1.85 -0.82
C SER A 25 -9.77 -1.83 0.68
N PRO A 26 -8.86 -2.36 1.53
CA PRO A 26 -9.16 -2.57 2.94
C PRO A 26 -9.10 -1.28 3.75
N ARG A 27 -9.73 -1.32 4.91
CA ARG A 27 -9.53 -0.32 5.96
C ARG A 27 -8.15 -0.50 6.57
N ILE A 28 -7.43 0.60 6.77
CA ILE A 28 -6.11 0.58 7.37
C ILE A 28 -6.08 1.55 8.53
N THR A 29 -5.58 1.09 9.66
CA THR A 29 -5.38 1.91 10.86
C THR A 29 -3.88 2.04 11.10
N LEU A 30 -3.43 3.27 11.32
CA LEU A 30 -2.02 3.60 11.54
C LEU A 30 -1.85 4.25 12.89
N ARG A 31 -0.79 3.85 13.60
CA ARG A 31 -0.34 4.50 14.83
C ARG A 31 1.09 4.98 14.62
N GLY A 32 1.44 6.07 15.26
CA GLY A 32 2.76 6.67 15.14
C GLY A 32 2.83 7.82 14.14
N ILE A 33 1.68 8.24 13.62
CA ILE A 33 1.62 9.44 12.79
C ILE A 33 1.99 10.64 13.66
N ASP A 34 2.95 11.44 13.19
CA ASP A 34 3.33 12.67 13.88
C ASP A 34 3.18 13.88 12.94
N LYS A 35 3.45 15.06 13.49
CA LYS A 35 3.24 16.33 12.79
C LYS A 35 4.12 16.55 11.56
N ASP A 36 5.22 15.82 11.47
CA ASP A 36 6.16 15.95 10.35
C ASP A 36 5.76 15.09 9.17
N MET A 37 4.80 14.20 9.35
CA MET A 37 4.26 13.36 8.30
C MET A 37 3.07 14.05 7.65
N GLU A 38 3.20 14.43 6.40
CA GLU A 38 2.13 15.07 5.63
C GLU A 38 1.41 14.10 4.70
N TYR A 39 2.10 13.04 4.27
CA TYR A 39 1.57 12.08 3.32
C TYR A 39 1.91 10.65 3.69
N ILE A 40 1.07 9.73 3.25
CA ILE A 40 1.23 8.28 3.41
C ILE A 40 1.32 7.64 2.03
N CYS A 41 2.24 6.69 1.90
CA CYS A 41 2.36 5.80 0.75
C CYS A 41 2.15 4.37 1.21
N LEU A 42 1.40 3.58 0.44
CA LEU A 42 1.15 2.16 0.69
C LEU A 42 1.63 1.33 -0.48
N ILE A 43 2.29 0.21 -0.17
CA ILE A 43 2.63 -0.83 -1.13
C ILE A 43 2.12 -2.14 -0.56
N VAL A 44 1.30 -2.86 -1.31
CA VAL A 44 0.74 -4.15 -0.88
C VAL A 44 1.14 -5.24 -1.87
N GLN A 45 1.68 -6.31 -1.33
CA GLN A 45 2.10 -7.48 -2.12
C GLN A 45 1.35 -8.71 -1.66
N ASN A 46 1.03 -9.60 -2.61
CA ASN A 46 0.46 -10.91 -2.35
C ASN A 46 1.58 -11.96 -2.46
N LYS A 47 1.82 -12.68 -1.37
CA LYS A 47 2.90 -13.68 -1.24
C LYS A 47 2.34 -15.09 -1.20
N SER A 48 1.35 -15.38 -2.02
CA SER A 48 0.62 -16.65 -1.92
C SER A 48 1.38 -17.83 -2.51
N GLY A 49 1.53 -18.87 -1.72
CA GLY A 49 1.96 -20.20 -2.17
C GLY A 49 3.28 -20.21 -2.93
N ASN A 50 3.29 -20.98 -4.02
CA ASN A 50 4.46 -21.14 -4.90
C ASN A 50 4.45 -20.12 -6.06
N ASP A 51 3.46 -19.28 -6.13
CA ASP A 51 3.35 -18.27 -7.18
C ASP A 51 4.36 -17.15 -6.96
N PRO A 52 4.79 -16.46 -8.02
CA PRO A 52 5.58 -15.25 -7.86
C PRO A 52 4.85 -14.21 -7.01
N ILE A 53 5.60 -13.48 -6.21
CA ILE A 53 5.05 -12.39 -5.42
C ILE A 53 4.51 -11.33 -6.37
N LYS A 54 3.26 -10.92 -6.16
CA LYS A 54 2.58 -9.91 -6.99
C LYS A 54 2.37 -8.65 -6.19
N CYS A 55 2.68 -7.50 -6.78
CA CYS A 55 2.22 -6.23 -6.28
C CYS A 55 0.75 -6.07 -6.65
N ILE A 56 -0.12 -5.90 -5.65
CA ILE A 56 -1.55 -5.77 -5.87
C ILE A 56 -2.06 -4.36 -5.63
N TRP A 57 -1.25 -3.48 -5.05
CA TRP A 57 -1.65 -2.09 -4.82
C TRP A 57 -0.45 -1.21 -4.52
N THR A 58 -0.34 -0.09 -5.21
CA THR A 58 0.51 1.02 -4.82
C THR A 58 -0.33 2.29 -4.85
N ILE A 59 -0.25 3.07 -3.78
CA ILE A 59 -0.99 4.32 -3.65
C ILE A 59 -0.14 5.29 -2.84
N TRP A 60 -0.09 6.53 -3.26
CA TRP A 60 0.70 7.56 -2.59
C TRP A 60 -0.02 8.89 -2.54
N ASN A 61 0.55 9.82 -1.81
CA ASN A 61 -0.02 11.14 -1.56
C ASN A 61 -1.38 11.08 -0.85
N ILE A 62 -1.59 10.04 -0.04
CA ILE A 62 -2.73 9.99 0.87
C ILE A 62 -2.46 11.00 1.98
N PRO A 63 -3.44 11.85 2.36
CA PRO A 63 -3.25 12.73 3.53
C PRO A 63 -2.87 11.93 4.77
N SER A 64 -1.98 12.47 5.58
CA SER A 64 -1.48 11.78 6.77
C SER A 64 -2.56 11.73 7.84
N VAL A 65 -3.20 10.57 7.95
CA VAL A 65 -4.28 10.31 8.92
C VAL A 65 -4.06 8.95 9.55
N GLY A 66 -4.54 8.78 10.79
CA GLY A 66 -4.46 7.51 11.49
C GLY A 66 -5.45 6.45 11.01
N TYR A 67 -6.36 6.81 10.13
CA TYR A 67 -7.39 5.92 9.62
C TYR A 67 -7.58 6.15 8.12
N VAL A 68 -7.34 5.10 7.35
CA VAL A 68 -7.59 5.10 5.90
C VAL A 68 -8.85 4.27 5.66
N PRO A 69 -9.95 4.90 5.21
CA PRO A 69 -11.20 4.17 4.95
C PRO A 69 -11.05 3.16 3.82
N PRO A 70 -11.90 2.12 3.78
CA PRO A 70 -11.92 1.19 2.65
C PRO A 70 -12.55 1.83 1.42
N GLY A 71 -12.30 1.21 0.27
CA GLY A 71 -13.04 1.53 -0.94
C GLY A 71 -12.52 2.70 -1.74
N PHE A 72 -11.20 2.78 -1.95
CA PHE A 72 -10.68 3.74 -2.91
C PHE A 72 -11.23 3.49 -4.31
N ASP A 73 -11.61 4.56 -5.00
CA ASP A 73 -12.00 4.48 -6.41
C ASP A 73 -10.89 3.83 -7.22
N ALA A 74 -11.25 3.06 -8.24
CA ALA A 74 -10.28 2.56 -9.21
C ALA A 74 -9.78 3.71 -10.08
N GLY A 75 -8.59 3.54 -10.64
CA GLY A 75 -7.99 4.50 -11.55
C GLY A 75 -6.83 5.28 -10.95
N ALA A 76 -6.20 6.09 -11.79
CA ALA A 76 -4.97 6.80 -11.43
C ALA A 76 -5.15 7.82 -10.31
N TYR A 77 -6.30 8.48 -10.28
CA TYR A 77 -6.57 9.60 -9.36
C TYR A 77 -7.90 9.39 -8.63
N PRO A 78 -7.95 8.53 -7.61
CA PRO A 78 -9.16 8.37 -6.82
C PRO A 78 -9.49 9.68 -6.12
N LYS A 79 -10.78 9.97 -5.97
CA LYS A 79 -11.28 11.12 -5.20
C LYS A 79 -11.86 10.67 -3.87
N PHE A 80 -12.42 9.48 -3.83
CA PHE A 80 -13.03 8.90 -2.64
C PHE A 80 -12.20 7.70 -2.16
N PRO A 81 -11.97 7.51 -0.86
CA PRO A 81 -12.37 8.37 0.25
C PRO A 81 -11.48 9.62 0.43
N PHE A 82 -10.31 9.62 -0.17
CA PHE A 82 -9.37 10.75 -0.19
C PHE A 82 -8.78 10.90 -1.57
N PRO A 83 -8.41 12.13 -1.98
CA PRO A 83 -7.56 12.31 -3.15
C PRO A 83 -6.21 11.61 -2.92
N ALA A 84 -5.73 10.91 -3.94
CA ALA A 84 -4.47 10.19 -3.92
C ALA A 84 -4.02 9.90 -5.35
N VAL A 85 -2.91 9.19 -5.50
CA VAL A 85 -2.43 8.70 -6.79
C VAL A 85 -2.21 7.20 -6.68
N GLN A 86 -2.72 6.44 -7.62
CA GLN A 86 -2.55 4.98 -7.67
C GLN A 86 -1.67 4.58 -8.85
N GLY A 87 -0.64 3.79 -8.55
CA GLY A 87 0.27 3.25 -9.55
C GLY A 87 -0.25 1.96 -10.18
N VAL A 88 0.53 1.45 -11.12
CA VAL A 88 0.19 0.23 -11.85
C VAL A 88 0.58 -1.00 -11.01
N ASN A 89 -0.38 -1.88 -10.77
CA ASN A 89 -0.14 -3.17 -10.11
C ASN A 89 0.35 -4.21 -11.12
N ASP A 90 0.68 -5.41 -10.65
CA ASP A 90 1.20 -6.48 -11.50
C ASP A 90 0.16 -7.10 -12.43
N PHE A 91 -1.09 -6.66 -12.36
CA PHE A 91 -2.18 -7.04 -13.26
C PHE A 91 -2.43 -5.97 -14.33
N GLY A 92 -1.58 -4.94 -14.39
CA GLY A 92 -1.71 -3.86 -15.37
C GLY A 92 -2.82 -2.86 -15.05
N GLU A 93 -3.33 -2.84 -13.82
CA GLU A 93 -4.41 -1.97 -13.40
C GLU A 93 -3.89 -0.91 -12.44
N GLN A 94 -4.56 0.22 -12.39
CA GLN A 94 -4.28 1.28 -11.41
C GLN A 94 -5.30 1.21 -10.29
N GLY A 95 -4.85 0.74 -9.12
CA GLY A 95 -5.71 0.57 -7.97
C GLY A 95 -5.51 -0.77 -7.29
N TRP A 96 -6.44 -1.09 -6.41
CA TRP A 96 -6.46 -2.32 -5.63
C TRP A 96 -6.91 -3.49 -6.50
N HIS A 97 -6.11 -4.56 -6.52
CA HIS A 97 -6.51 -5.84 -7.10
C HIS A 97 -6.61 -6.85 -5.96
N GLY A 98 -7.82 -7.04 -5.45
CA GLY A 98 -8.07 -7.87 -4.28
C GLY A 98 -7.69 -9.33 -4.51
N PRO A 99 -7.20 -10.00 -3.46
CA PRO A 99 -6.93 -11.42 -3.55
C PRO A 99 -8.22 -12.20 -3.77
N SER A 100 -8.13 -13.31 -4.52
CA SER A 100 -9.24 -14.22 -4.80
C SER A 100 -8.80 -15.65 -4.54
N PRO A 101 -8.46 -16.00 -3.29
CA PRO A 101 -8.09 -17.37 -2.99
C PRO A 101 -9.28 -18.30 -3.15
N GLY A 102 -9.03 -19.55 -3.53
CA GLY A 102 -10.06 -20.55 -3.59
C GLY A 102 -10.67 -20.84 -2.23
N LEU A 103 -11.82 -21.49 -2.21
CA LEU A 103 -12.51 -21.86 -0.97
C LEU A 103 -11.59 -22.69 -0.08
N GLY A 104 -11.47 -22.30 1.18
CA GLY A 104 -10.59 -22.95 2.14
C GLY A 104 -9.10 -22.61 1.99
N VAL A 105 -8.76 -21.76 1.02
CA VAL A 105 -7.39 -21.26 0.79
C VAL A 105 -7.26 -19.87 1.36
N ARG A 106 -6.06 -19.51 1.78
CA ARG A 106 -5.75 -18.17 2.26
C ARG A 106 -4.56 -17.60 1.50
N ASP A 107 -4.62 -16.32 1.24
CA ASP A 107 -3.52 -15.56 0.67
C ASP A 107 -2.78 -14.81 1.78
N LYS A 108 -1.48 -14.76 1.68
CA LYS A 108 -0.63 -14.01 2.61
C LYS A 108 -0.27 -12.68 1.99
N LEU A 109 -0.67 -11.60 2.64
CA LEU A 109 -0.43 -10.24 2.16
C LEU A 109 0.61 -9.54 3.02
N LEU A 110 1.44 -8.75 2.37
CA LEU A 110 2.38 -7.85 3.04
C LEU A 110 1.99 -6.40 2.72
N PHE A 111 1.66 -5.64 3.75
CA PHE A 111 1.43 -4.20 3.68
C PHE A 111 2.70 -3.49 4.12
N GLN A 112 3.16 -2.55 3.31
CA GLN A 112 4.24 -1.66 3.67
C GLN A 112 3.74 -0.23 3.61
N VAL A 113 3.97 0.52 4.68
CA VAL A 113 3.46 1.87 4.85
C VAL A 113 4.62 2.82 5.09
N PHE A 114 4.61 3.93 4.38
CA PHE A 114 5.66 4.94 4.46
C PHE A 114 5.04 6.28 4.81
N GLY A 115 5.52 6.89 5.89
CA GLY A 115 5.17 8.26 6.26
C GLY A 115 6.18 9.22 5.63
N ARG A 116 5.69 10.29 5.03
CA ARG A 116 6.51 11.23 4.27
C ARG A 116 6.23 12.66 4.69
N ASN A 117 7.26 13.49 4.63
CA ASN A 117 7.13 14.92 4.88
C ASN A 117 6.92 15.72 3.59
N ASP A 118 6.88 15.07 2.43
CA ASP A 118 6.61 15.70 1.14
C ASP A 118 5.87 14.72 0.23
N SER A 119 5.18 15.24 -0.78
CA SER A 119 4.49 14.43 -1.76
C SER A 119 5.48 13.71 -2.68
N LEU A 120 5.03 12.60 -3.29
CA LEU A 120 5.76 11.97 -4.40
C LEU A 120 5.28 12.58 -5.71
N SER A 121 6.25 13.07 -6.50
CA SER A 121 5.96 13.70 -7.81
C SER A 121 6.35 12.75 -8.94
N ILE A 122 5.72 11.57 -8.96
CA ILE A 122 5.92 10.57 -10.00
C ILE A 122 4.60 10.32 -10.73
N PRO A 123 4.66 9.91 -12.01
CA PRO A 123 3.44 9.68 -12.78
C PRO A 123 2.67 8.45 -12.29
N PRO A 124 1.33 8.43 -12.49
CA PRO A 124 0.51 7.29 -12.05
C PRO A 124 0.78 6.00 -12.83
N GLU A 125 1.47 6.08 -13.95
CA GLU A 125 1.90 4.90 -14.70
C GLU A 125 3.08 4.17 -14.02
N SER A 126 3.60 4.70 -12.92
CA SER A 126 4.75 4.13 -12.21
C SER A 126 4.44 2.73 -11.67
N THR A 127 5.41 1.84 -11.83
CA THR A 127 5.37 0.50 -11.25
C THR A 127 5.83 0.53 -9.80
N MET A 128 5.68 -0.59 -9.08
CA MET A 128 6.15 -0.72 -7.71
C MET A 128 7.64 -0.37 -7.59
N ASP A 129 8.48 -0.86 -8.50
CA ASP A 129 9.93 -0.60 -8.46
C ASP A 129 10.24 0.88 -8.60
N GLU A 130 9.51 1.59 -9.45
CA GLU A 130 9.65 3.03 -9.62
C GLU A 130 9.17 3.80 -8.38
N VAL A 131 8.10 3.34 -7.74
CA VAL A 131 7.63 3.92 -6.48
C VAL A 131 8.68 3.73 -5.39
N ILE A 132 9.25 2.53 -5.25
CA ILE A 132 10.29 2.24 -4.27
C ILE A 132 11.50 3.15 -4.48
N ASP A 133 11.91 3.32 -5.73
CA ASP A 133 13.04 4.19 -6.06
C ASP A 133 12.76 5.64 -5.67
N ALA A 134 11.56 6.12 -5.95
CA ALA A 134 11.14 7.48 -5.60
C ALA A 134 11.07 7.71 -4.09
N LEU A 135 10.73 6.69 -3.30
CA LEU A 135 10.70 6.79 -1.84
C LEU A 135 12.07 7.05 -1.21
N ARG A 136 13.15 6.87 -1.97
CA ARG A 136 14.53 7.07 -1.50
C ARG A 136 15.02 8.50 -1.68
N ASP A 137 14.13 9.46 -1.76
CA ASP A 137 14.45 10.87 -1.98
C ASP A 137 14.87 11.63 -0.71
N GLY A 138 14.88 10.95 0.43
CA GLY A 138 15.22 11.58 1.72
C GLY A 138 14.02 12.14 2.47
N ASN A 139 12.81 12.06 1.91
CA ASN A 139 11.59 12.61 2.52
C ASN A 139 10.69 11.54 3.15
N THR A 140 11.09 10.28 3.11
CA THR A 140 10.42 9.22 3.85
C THR A 140 10.97 9.19 5.26
N VAL A 141 10.14 9.48 6.25
CA VAL A 141 10.57 9.72 7.63
C VAL A 141 10.12 8.62 8.59
N ALA A 142 9.21 7.75 8.18
CA ALA A 142 8.75 6.65 9.01
C ALA A 142 8.33 5.47 8.15
N TYR A 143 8.30 4.29 8.78
CA TYR A 143 8.00 3.05 8.09
C TYR A 143 7.25 2.11 9.03
N GLY A 144 6.34 1.33 8.48
CA GLY A 144 5.68 0.23 9.17
C GLY A 144 5.29 -0.85 8.20
N SER A 145 5.11 -2.06 8.70
CA SER A 145 4.67 -3.18 7.88
C SER A 145 3.71 -4.07 8.64
N LEU A 146 2.88 -4.78 7.89
CA LEU A 146 1.94 -5.77 8.41
C LEU A 146 1.90 -6.95 7.46
N GLU A 147 2.11 -8.15 8.00
CA GLU A 147 1.87 -9.38 7.28
C GLU A 147 0.59 -9.99 7.81
N CYS A 148 -0.34 -10.32 6.94
CA CYS A 148 -1.65 -10.84 7.33
C CYS A 148 -2.18 -11.83 6.30
N PHE A 149 -3.25 -12.54 6.66
CA PHE A 149 -3.87 -13.53 5.79
C PHE A 149 -5.26 -13.06 5.35
N TYR A 150 -5.56 -13.30 4.09
CA TYR A 150 -6.89 -13.12 3.51
C TYR A 150 -7.46 -14.50 3.20
N HIS A 151 -8.65 -14.79 3.71
CA HIS A 151 -9.31 -16.09 3.56
C HIS A 151 -10.34 -16.07 2.44
N GLY A 152 -10.34 -17.16 1.66
CA GLY A 152 -11.35 -17.40 0.65
C GLY A 152 -12.66 -17.93 1.23
#